data_00517e1414575675bfd17ecfa8a230df
#
_entry.id   00517e1414575675bfd17ecfa8a230df
#
_cell.length_a   1.000
_cell.length_b   1.000
_cell.length_c   1.000
_cell.angle_alpha   90.00
_cell.angle_beta   90.00
_cell.angle_gamma   90.00
#
_symmetry.space_group_name_H-M   'P 1'
#
loop_
_entity.id
_entity.type
_entity.pdbx_description
1 polymer ?
#
loop_
_entity_poly.entity_id
_entity_poly.type
_entity_poly.pdbx_seq_one_letter_code
_entity_poly.pdbx_strand_id
1 'polypeptide(L)'
;MNIRVRKIYEALFVLEDLRELFRQAVPTGLTKEEEEYFLEGIIHVGSIIQELKEGKGNPIQDVSAGLELRTREEEFININPIQPGGRLTPEARKTLIAYGDGYSVCDQCLEGRLDKIRKPPVDEFHAELAEFVGMDEARVVPGARRGFQAVTSSLIEKGDIVLISDLAHYTEFLAVEIAGGVIKEVPSGPKHIITGDAVADTIERVKREMGKLPKLIMIEHFDYSYGNEHEVYGVGKVAKEYGIPFLYNGAYSVGVMPVNGKQIGADFVVGSGHKSMAAVAPSGVLATTDEWAPTVFRSSHIAGDISGRSFENKEPELMGCTLMGGTVLSMMASFPRVKERVKRWDEELEKSNYFIREFLRIEGNKVASEYPRKHTLSKVNTRESFDRIAKTHKRRGFFLSDELKNKRIVGEFAGSTRVWKLNTYGLSWARIKYLSEAFIEIAKKYELTVR
;
A
#
# COMPACT_ATOMS: atom_id res chain seq x y z
N MET A 1 -32.46 -17.34 0.35
CA MET A 1 -32.07 -15.91 0.43
C MET A 1 -33.20 -15.17 1.16
N ASN A 2 -32.88 -14.41 2.20
CA ASN A 2 -33.89 -13.69 3.01
C ASN A 2 -34.61 -12.65 2.13
N ILE A 3 -35.93 -12.53 2.27
CA ILE A 3 -36.79 -11.60 1.50
C ILE A 3 -36.24 -10.15 1.54
N ARG A 4 -35.72 -9.73 2.68
CA ARG A 4 -35.12 -8.40 2.83
C ARG A 4 -33.85 -8.19 2.01
N VAL A 5 -32.96 -9.17 1.99
CA VAL A 5 -31.74 -9.14 1.17
C VAL A 5 -32.10 -9.06 -0.31
N ARG A 6 -33.14 -9.82 -0.72
CA ARG A 6 -33.64 -9.77 -2.10
C ARG A 6 -34.15 -8.37 -2.49
N LYS A 7 -34.93 -7.72 -1.62
CA LYS A 7 -35.44 -6.36 -1.86
C LYS A 7 -34.35 -5.29 -1.95
N ILE A 8 -33.28 -5.43 -1.21
CA ILE A 8 -32.16 -4.50 -1.29
C ILE A 8 -31.38 -4.70 -2.58
N TYR A 9 -31.15 -5.95 -3.01
CA TYR A 9 -30.58 -6.20 -4.33
C TYR A 9 -31.46 -5.64 -5.43
N GLU A 10 -32.79 -5.79 -5.32
CA GLU A 10 -33.75 -5.20 -6.25
C GLU A 10 -33.61 -3.68 -6.32
N ALA A 11 -33.52 -2.99 -5.17
CA ALA A 11 -33.29 -1.55 -5.14
C ALA A 11 -31.95 -1.14 -5.75
N LEU A 12 -30.88 -1.91 -5.48
CA LEU A 12 -29.55 -1.67 -6.04
C LEU A 12 -29.55 -1.82 -7.57
N PHE A 13 -30.18 -2.88 -8.10
CA PHE A 13 -30.29 -3.07 -9.54
C PHE A 13 -31.06 -1.93 -10.21
N VAL A 14 -32.19 -1.51 -9.64
CA VAL A 14 -32.92 -0.36 -10.17
C VAL A 14 -32.06 0.92 -10.17
N LEU A 15 -31.29 1.15 -9.10
CA LEU A 15 -30.40 2.31 -9.05
C LEU A 15 -29.24 2.22 -10.06
N GLU A 16 -28.73 1.02 -10.33
CA GLU A 16 -27.72 0.79 -11.36
C GLU A 16 -28.28 1.02 -12.75
N ASP A 17 -29.49 0.53 -13.04
CA ASP A 17 -30.18 0.77 -14.32
C ASP A 17 -30.45 2.26 -14.54
N LEU A 18 -30.93 2.97 -13.53
CA LEU A 18 -31.16 4.42 -13.61
C LEU A 18 -29.84 5.20 -13.80
N ARG A 19 -28.79 4.77 -13.16
CA ARG A 19 -27.45 5.36 -13.32
C ARG A 19 -26.95 5.16 -14.75
N GLU A 20 -27.12 3.97 -15.33
CA GLU A 20 -26.68 3.67 -16.68
C GLU A 20 -27.51 4.45 -17.72
N LEU A 21 -28.81 4.54 -17.53
CA LEU A 21 -29.70 5.38 -18.35
C LEU A 21 -29.23 6.84 -18.34
N PHE A 22 -29.00 7.40 -17.16
CA PHE A 22 -28.54 8.77 -17.00
C PHE A 22 -27.16 8.99 -17.68
N ARG A 23 -26.29 8.04 -17.57
CA ARG A 23 -24.96 8.08 -18.20
C ARG A 23 -25.03 8.07 -19.72
N GLN A 24 -25.95 7.28 -20.30
CA GLN A 24 -26.17 7.24 -21.75
C GLN A 24 -26.83 8.53 -22.26
N ALA A 25 -27.71 9.12 -21.49
CA ALA A 25 -28.45 10.30 -21.83
C ALA A 25 -27.69 11.64 -21.68
N VAL A 26 -26.60 11.65 -20.90
CA VAL A 26 -25.79 12.89 -20.63
C VAL A 26 -25.42 13.67 -21.90
N PRO A 27 -25.03 13.07 -23.04
CA PRO A 27 -24.69 13.81 -24.24
C PRO A 27 -25.89 14.42 -24.99
N THR A 28 -27.09 13.84 -24.85
CA THR A 28 -28.26 14.17 -25.70
C THR A 28 -29.46 14.67 -24.90
N GLY A 29 -29.43 14.59 -23.58
CA GLY A 29 -30.57 14.77 -22.69
C GLY A 29 -31.48 13.54 -22.67
N LEU A 30 -32.34 13.45 -21.65
CA LEU A 30 -33.36 12.39 -21.54
C LEU A 30 -34.49 12.69 -22.51
N THR A 31 -34.99 11.64 -23.17
CA THR A 31 -36.27 11.67 -23.85
C THR A 31 -37.41 11.63 -22.83
N LYS A 32 -38.63 11.95 -23.21
CA LYS A 32 -39.80 11.89 -22.31
C LYS A 32 -40.01 10.48 -21.72
N GLU A 33 -39.85 9.44 -22.53
CA GLU A 33 -39.98 8.05 -22.10
C GLU A 33 -38.88 7.66 -21.12
N GLU A 34 -37.65 8.11 -21.31
CA GLU A 34 -36.54 7.87 -20.41
C GLU A 34 -36.71 8.66 -19.10
N GLU A 35 -37.28 9.85 -19.15
CA GLU A 35 -37.60 10.67 -17.96
C GLU A 35 -38.72 10.01 -17.12
N GLU A 36 -39.77 9.48 -17.75
CA GLU A 36 -40.80 8.71 -17.09
C GLU A 36 -40.25 7.43 -16.45
N TYR A 37 -39.44 6.66 -17.17
CA TYR A 37 -38.77 5.48 -16.65
C TYR A 37 -37.86 5.80 -15.45
N PHE A 38 -37.14 6.90 -15.52
CA PHE A 38 -36.30 7.35 -14.41
C PHE A 38 -37.13 7.69 -13.18
N LEU A 39 -38.24 8.41 -13.32
CA LEU A 39 -39.14 8.75 -12.23
C LEU A 39 -39.81 7.53 -11.62
N GLU A 40 -40.27 6.57 -12.44
CA GLU A 40 -40.84 5.31 -11.96
C GLU A 40 -39.81 4.50 -11.16
N GLY A 41 -38.55 4.43 -11.61
CA GLY A 41 -37.47 3.76 -10.91
C GLY A 41 -37.19 4.39 -9.54
N ILE A 42 -37.17 5.71 -9.43
CA ILE A 42 -37.00 6.43 -8.16
C ILE A 42 -38.15 6.14 -7.20
N ILE A 43 -39.39 6.13 -7.70
CA ILE A 43 -40.59 5.81 -6.92
C ILE A 43 -40.50 4.38 -6.40
N HIS A 44 -40.11 3.44 -7.25
CA HIS A 44 -39.96 2.03 -6.88
C HIS A 44 -38.88 1.82 -5.80
N VAL A 45 -37.71 2.45 -5.94
CA VAL A 45 -36.68 2.43 -4.87
C VAL A 45 -37.23 3.02 -3.57
N GLY A 46 -38.01 4.13 -3.65
CA GLY A 46 -38.66 4.73 -2.49
C GLY A 46 -39.62 3.76 -1.77
N SER A 47 -40.40 3.00 -2.53
CA SER A 47 -41.34 1.99 -1.94
C SER A 47 -40.56 0.84 -1.29
N ILE A 48 -39.49 0.36 -1.87
CA ILE A 48 -38.63 -0.68 -1.25
C ILE A 48 -38.01 -0.16 0.06
N ILE A 49 -37.52 1.09 0.08
CA ILE A 49 -36.99 1.71 1.29
C ILE A 49 -38.06 1.79 2.40
N GLN A 50 -39.28 2.16 2.05
CA GLN A 50 -40.40 2.21 3.01
C GLN A 50 -40.70 0.85 3.59
N GLU A 51 -40.83 -0.18 2.76
CA GLU A 51 -41.04 -1.57 3.17
C GLU A 51 -39.91 -2.10 4.08
N LEU A 52 -38.67 -1.70 3.80
CA LEU A 52 -37.50 -2.07 4.61
C LEU A 52 -37.49 -1.38 5.98
N LYS A 53 -38.04 -0.16 6.10
CA LYS A 53 -38.21 0.55 7.38
C LYS A 53 -39.27 -0.07 8.28
N GLU A 54 -40.33 -0.59 7.69
CA GLU A 54 -41.47 -1.17 8.40
C GLU A 54 -41.26 -2.60 8.90
N GLY A 55 -40.22 -3.28 8.44
CA GLY A 55 -39.94 -4.67 8.76
C GLY A 55 -39.19 -4.92 10.07
N LYS A 56 -39.64 -5.91 10.85
CA LYS A 56 -38.97 -6.35 12.09
C LYS A 56 -37.77 -7.26 11.79
N GLY A 57 -36.61 -6.89 12.34
CA GLY A 57 -35.34 -7.66 12.31
C GLY A 57 -34.48 -7.44 11.05
N ASN A 58 -33.21 -7.06 11.23
CA ASN A 58 -32.35 -6.62 10.15
C ASN A 58 -31.10 -7.52 9.99
N PRO A 59 -31.14 -8.52 9.07
CA PRO A 59 -29.94 -9.33 8.80
C PRO A 59 -28.83 -8.56 8.07
N ILE A 60 -29.09 -7.30 7.66
CA ILE A 60 -28.11 -6.37 7.11
C ILE A 60 -27.45 -5.54 8.20
N GLN A 61 -27.93 -5.59 9.44
CA GLN A 61 -27.22 -4.93 10.53
C GLN A 61 -25.75 -5.32 10.61
N ASP A 62 -25.40 -6.58 10.30
CA ASP A 62 -24.01 -7.01 10.28
C ASP A 62 -23.22 -6.47 9.07
N VAL A 63 -23.86 -6.36 7.91
CA VAL A 63 -23.25 -5.78 6.70
C VAL A 63 -23.25 -4.25 6.79
N SER A 64 -24.34 -3.64 7.27
CA SER A 64 -24.41 -2.19 7.47
C SER A 64 -23.54 -1.71 8.63
N ALA A 65 -23.35 -2.50 9.68
CA ALA A 65 -22.36 -2.21 10.72
C ALA A 65 -20.94 -2.19 10.16
N GLY A 66 -20.60 -3.08 9.22
CA GLY A 66 -19.35 -3.05 8.49
C GLY A 66 -19.23 -1.83 7.57
N LEU A 67 -20.32 -1.42 6.93
CA LEU A 67 -20.38 -0.21 6.09
C LEU A 67 -20.34 1.06 6.93
N GLU A 68 -21.01 1.10 8.06
CA GLU A 68 -20.94 2.22 9.01
C GLU A 68 -19.54 2.39 9.57
N LEU A 69 -18.84 1.31 9.93
CA LEU A 69 -17.45 1.36 10.35
C LEU A 69 -16.55 2.00 9.27
N ARG A 70 -16.79 1.70 8.00
CA ARG A 70 -16.01 2.30 6.90
C ARG A 70 -16.38 3.77 6.64
N THR A 71 -17.63 4.15 6.79
CA THR A 71 -18.07 5.55 6.64
C THR A 71 -17.68 6.42 7.83
N ARG A 72 -17.55 5.82 9.02
CA ARG A 72 -17.16 6.48 10.27
C ARG A 72 -15.70 6.24 10.66
N GLU A 73 -14.86 5.83 9.73
CA GLU A 73 -13.44 5.55 9.97
C GLU A 73 -12.68 6.76 10.57
N GLU A 74 -13.16 7.99 10.28
CA GLU A 74 -12.64 9.22 10.87
C GLU A 74 -12.83 9.30 12.39
N GLU A 75 -13.80 8.61 12.95
CA GLU A 75 -14.08 8.56 14.38
C GLU A 75 -13.16 7.61 15.14
N PHE A 76 -12.46 6.74 14.42
CA PHE A 76 -11.52 5.79 14.99
C PHE A 76 -10.07 6.24 14.76
N ILE A 77 -9.24 5.97 15.76
CA ILE A 77 -7.79 6.03 15.61
C ILE A 77 -7.32 4.68 15.08
N ASN A 78 -6.86 4.66 13.84
CA ASN A 78 -6.35 3.45 13.21
C ASN A 78 -4.82 3.39 13.32
N ILE A 79 -4.32 2.38 14.05
CA ILE A 79 -2.89 2.12 14.25
C ILE A 79 -2.40 0.89 13.44
N ASN A 80 -3.12 0.50 12.39
CA ASN A 80 -2.74 -0.63 11.55
C ASN A 80 -1.31 -0.46 11.01
N PRO A 81 -0.42 -1.44 11.22
CA PRO A 81 0.98 -1.31 10.83
C PRO A 81 1.22 -1.35 9.32
N ILE A 82 0.26 -1.84 8.53
CA ILE A 82 0.50 -2.18 7.13
C ILE A 82 0.17 -1.03 6.17
N GLN A 83 -0.96 -0.36 6.33
CA GLN A 83 -1.53 0.53 5.32
C GLN A 83 -1.95 1.93 5.83
N PRO A 84 -1.18 2.60 6.67
CA PRO A 84 -1.64 3.88 7.22
C PRO A 84 -1.71 5.00 6.18
N GLY A 85 -0.79 5.01 5.22
CA GLY A 85 -0.77 5.96 4.10
C GLY A 85 -1.63 5.54 2.90
N GLY A 86 -2.28 4.37 2.95
CA GLY A 86 -3.14 3.84 1.89
C GLY A 86 -4.59 4.34 1.95
N ARG A 87 -4.96 5.11 2.98
CA ARG A 87 -6.30 5.66 3.11
C ARG A 87 -6.63 6.59 1.95
N LEU A 88 -7.71 6.28 1.23
CA LEU A 88 -8.12 7.04 0.06
C LEU A 88 -8.51 8.47 0.43
N THR A 89 -8.06 9.42 -0.39
CA THR A 89 -8.53 10.81 -0.31
C THR A 89 -10.00 10.91 -0.75
N PRO A 90 -10.73 11.97 -0.37
CA PRO A 90 -12.08 12.21 -0.88
C PRO A 90 -12.15 12.25 -2.42
N GLU A 91 -11.12 12.80 -3.06
CA GLU A 91 -11.01 12.88 -4.52
C GLU A 91 -10.89 11.49 -5.14
N ALA A 92 -10.03 10.63 -4.57
CA ALA A 92 -9.89 9.23 -5.03
C ALA A 92 -11.20 8.44 -4.86
N ARG A 93 -11.92 8.63 -3.75
CA ARG A 93 -13.23 7.98 -3.54
C ARG A 93 -14.25 8.40 -4.58
N LYS A 94 -14.34 9.70 -4.90
CA LYS A 94 -15.21 10.21 -5.97
C LYS A 94 -14.83 9.63 -7.33
N THR A 95 -13.53 9.59 -7.63
CA THR A 95 -13.02 9.01 -8.87
C THR A 95 -13.41 7.55 -9.02
N LEU A 96 -13.32 6.75 -7.95
CA LEU A 96 -13.72 5.34 -7.97
C LEU A 96 -15.21 5.16 -8.21
N ILE A 97 -16.06 6.01 -7.63
CA ILE A 97 -17.50 5.98 -7.87
C ILE A 97 -17.79 6.33 -9.33
N ALA A 98 -17.09 7.33 -9.90
CA ALA A 98 -17.31 7.77 -11.26
C ALA A 98 -16.75 6.82 -12.33
N TYR A 99 -15.65 6.11 -12.02
CA TYR A 99 -14.87 5.34 -13.00
C TYR A 99 -14.52 3.92 -12.55
N GLY A 100 -15.27 3.37 -11.59
CA GLY A 100 -15.00 2.04 -11.03
C GLY A 100 -15.48 0.85 -11.87
N ASP A 101 -16.14 1.10 -13.02
CA ASP A 101 -16.88 0.10 -13.77
C ASP A 101 -16.03 -0.65 -14.82
N GLY A 102 -14.87 -1.15 -14.43
CA GLY A 102 -14.08 -2.02 -15.29
C GLY A 102 -13.29 -1.31 -16.39
N TYR A 103 -13.09 -0.01 -16.27
CA TYR A 103 -12.23 0.73 -17.19
C TYR A 103 -10.78 0.26 -17.10
N SER A 104 -10.14 0.12 -18.25
CA SER A 104 -8.72 -0.20 -18.36
C SER A 104 -7.91 0.99 -18.85
N VAL A 105 -6.65 1.07 -18.44
CA VAL A 105 -5.65 1.94 -19.07
C VAL A 105 -4.96 1.13 -20.15
N CYS A 106 -4.86 1.69 -21.35
CA CYS A 106 -4.15 1.06 -22.43
C CYS A 106 -2.66 1.37 -22.33
N ASP A 107 -1.83 0.35 -22.27
CA ASP A 107 -0.37 0.47 -22.26
C ASP A 107 0.22 0.92 -23.60
N GLN A 108 -0.57 0.87 -24.67
CA GLN A 108 -0.16 1.32 -25.99
C GLN A 108 0.04 2.84 -26.08
N CYS A 109 -0.87 3.58 -25.48
CA CYS A 109 -0.87 5.04 -25.56
C CYS A 109 -0.85 5.70 -24.17
N LEU A 110 -0.71 4.91 -23.11
CA LEU A 110 -0.78 5.33 -21.70
C LEU A 110 -2.01 6.20 -21.38
N GLU A 111 -3.05 6.07 -22.20
CA GLU A 111 -4.31 6.78 -22.06
C GLU A 111 -5.40 5.86 -21.53
N GLY A 112 -6.26 6.36 -20.65
CA GLY A 112 -7.41 5.60 -20.19
C GLY A 112 -8.45 5.42 -21.31
N ARG A 113 -8.99 4.22 -21.46
CA ARG A 113 -10.17 3.98 -22.28
C ARG A 113 -11.42 4.21 -21.45
N LEU A 114 -11.86 5.44 -21.40
CA LEU A 114 -13.10 5.83 -20.74
C LEU A 114 -14.23 6.04 -21.75
N ASP A 115 -14.22 5.26 -22.83
CA ASP A 115 -15.17 5.32 -23.92
C ASP A 115 -15.30 6.74 -24.51
N LYS A 116 -16.46 7.34 -24.35
CA LYS A 116 -16.74 8.70 -24.85
C LYS A 116 -16.35 9.83 -23.87
N ILE A 117 -15.84 9.47 -22.69
CA ILE A 117 -15.44 10.46 -21.67
C ILE A 117 -14.03 10.94 -21.98
N ARG A 118 -13.68 12.14 -21.49
CA ARG A 118 -12.35 12.73 -21.62
C ARG A 118 -11.27 11.75 -21.14
N LYS A 119 -10.28 11.48 -21.99
CA LYS A 119 -9.13 10.64 -21.64
C LYS A 119 -8.37 11.22 -20.46
N PRO A 120 -8.07 10.44 -19.42
CA PRO A 120 -7.22 10.91 -18.33
C PRO A 120 -5.77 11.05 -18.80
N PRO A 121 -5.02 12.06 -18.33
CA PRO A 121 -3.63 12.28 -18.70
C PRO A 121 -2.69 11.31 -17.93
N VAL A 122 -2.69 10.03 -18.32
CA VAL A 122 -1.91 8.98 -17.62
C VAL A 122 -0.43 9.13 -17.91
N ASP A 123 -0.08 9.53 -19.13
CA ASP A 123 1.31 9.72 -19.54
C ASP A 123 1.97 10.86 -18.76
N GLU A 124 1.29 12.01 -18.70
CA GLU A 124 1.74 13.16 -17.89
C GLU A 124 1.83 12.79 -16.41
N PHE A 125 0.91 11.98 -15.91
CA PHE A 125 0.97 11.50 -14.53
C PHE A 125 2.17 10.60 -14.29
N HIS A 126 2.53 9.72 -15.22
CA HIS A 126 3.73 8.88 -15.11
C HIS A 126 5.00 9.72 -15.09
N ALA A 127 5.07 10.79 -15.90
CA ALA A 127 6.18 11.73 -15.86
C ALA A 127 6.28 12.46 -14.51
N GLU A 128 5.16 12.99 -13.98
CA GLU A 128 5.14 13.59 -12.64
C GLU A 128 5.53 12.58 -11.53
N LEU A 129 5.15 11.33 -11.70
CA LEU A 129 5.47 10.27 -10.75
C LEU A 129 6.96 9.93 -10.77
N ALA A 130 7.60 9.92 -11.95
CA ALA A 130 9.03 9.74 -12.10
C ALA A 130 9.79 10.88 -11.41
N GLU A 131 9.42 12.12 -11.67
CA GLU A 131 9.99 13.30 -10.99
C GLU A 131 9.83 13.21 -9.47
N PHE A 132 8.64 12.81 -8.98
CA PHE A 132 8.33 12.71 -7.57
C PHE A 132 9.24 11.73 -6.81
N VAL A 133 9.70 10.67 -7.46
CA VAL A 133 10.62 9.70 -6.87
C VAL A 133 12.08 9.90 -7.32
N GLY A 134 12.35 10.98 -8.07
CA GLY A 134 13.70 11.35 -8.54
C GLY A 134 14.30 10.33 -9.53
N MET A 135 13.47 9.83 -10.46
CA MET A 135 13.85 8.93 -11.54
C MET A 135 13.51 9.54 -12.90
N ASP A 136 13.80 8.83 -14.02
CA ASP A 136 13.54 9.33 -15.37
C ASP A 136 12.19 8.88 -15.91
N GLU A 137 11.85 7.60 -15.70
CA GLU A 137 10.59 7.02 -16.13
C GLU A 137 9.88 6.30 -14.99
N ALA A 138 8.54 6.30 -15.01
CA ALA A 138 7.72 5.56 -14.06
C ALA A 138 6.46 4.97 -14.70
N ARG A 139 5.96 3.91 -14.07
CA ARG A 139 4.65 3.30 -14.37
C ARG A 139 3.91 2.96 -13.09
N VAL A 140 2.59 3.10 -13.12
CA VAL A 140 1.73 2.48 -12.09
C VAL A 140 1.63 1.00 -12.39
N VAL A 141 1.86 0.18 -11.36
CA VAL A 141 1.84 -1.29 -11.46
C VAL A 141 0.85 -1.90 -10.47
N PRO A 142 0.34 -3.14 -10.70
CA PRO A 142 -0.56 -3.83 -9.78
C PRO A 142 0.13 -4.28 -8.49
N GLY A 143 0.57 -3.31 -7.68
CA GLY A 143 1.28 -3.50 -6.42
C GLY A 143 2.81 -3.59 -6.56
N ALA A 144 3.53 -3.30 -5.48
CA ALA A 144 5.00 -3.40 -5.43
C ALA A 144 5.51 -4.78 -5.89
N ARG A 145 4.78 -5.86 -5.57
CA ARG A 145 5.09 -7.21 -6.02
C ARG A 145 5.27 -7.29 -7.53
N ARG A 146 4.42 -6.63 -8.32
CA ARG A 146 4.55 -6.62 -9.78
C ARG A 146 5.78 -5.82 -10.21
N GLY A 147 6.09 -4.71 -9.53
CA GLY A 147 7.33 -3.98 -9.77
C GLY A 147 8.58 -4.83 -9.57
N PHE A 148 8.64 -5.60 -8.48
CA PHE A 148 9.74 -6.56 -8.26
C PHE A 148 9.82 -7.60 -9.36
N GLN A 149 8.68 -8.18 -9.75
CA GLN A 149 8.62 -9.18 -10.82
C GLN A 149 9.03 -8.61 -12.17
N ALA A 150 8.61 -7.38 -12.51
CA ALA A 150 9.01 -6.73 -13.76
C ALA A 150 10.53 -6.56 -13.85
N VAL A 151 11.18 -6.10 -12.77
CA VAL A 151 12.62 -5.95 -12.74
C VAL A 151 13.33 -7.31 -12.79
N THR A 152 12.92 -8.27 -11.96
CA THR A 152 13.59 -9.58 -11.93
C THR A 152 13.41 -10.37 -13.22
N SER A 153 12.22 -10.38 -13.84
CA SER A 153 12.00 -11.05 -15.12
C SER A 153 12.71 -10.41 -16.30
N SER A 154 13.04 -9.11 -16.19
CA SER A 154 13.80 -8.42 -17.22
C SER A 154 15.32 -8.64 -17.13
N LEU A 155 15.87 -8.84 -15.93
CA LEU A 155 17.30 -8.86 -15.65
C LEU A 155 17.86 -10.24 -15.30
N ILE A 156 17.06 -11.12 -14.72
CA ILE A 156 17.53 -12.35 -14.09
C ILE A 156 17.27 -13.54 -14.99
N GLU A 157 18.33 -14.27 -15.27
CA GLU A 157 18.29 -15.57 -15.92
C GLU A 157 18.41 -16.70 -14.89
N LYS A 158 18.08 -17.93 -15.30
CA LYS A 158 18.16 -19.10 -14.44
C LYS A 158 19.57 -19.30 -13.86
N GLY A 159 19.65 -19.25 -12.54
CA GLY A 159 20.90 -19.41 -11.79
C GLY A 159 21.66 -18.11 -11.55
N ASP A 160 21.18 -16.95 -11.99
CA ASP A 160 21.74 -15.66 -11.59
C ASP A 160 21.54 -15.40 -10.11
N ILE A 161 22.50 -14.70 -9.50
CA ILE A 161 22.48 -14.45 -8.07
C ILE A 161 21.85 -13.08 -7.81
N VAL A 162 20.90 -13.03 -6.87
CA VAL A 162 20.27 -11.80 -6.39
C VAL A 162 20.53 -11.66 -4.90
N LEU A 163 21.04 -10.50 -4.49
CA LEU A 163 21.15 -10.15 -3.08
C LEU A 163 19.85 -9.52 -2.60
N ILE A 164 19.33 -10.01 -1.48
CA ILE A 164 18.18 -9.44 -0.79
C ILE A 164 18.48 -9.37 0.71
N SER A 165 17.77 -8.47 1.41
CA SER A 165 17.86 -8.38 2.88
C SER A 165 17.33 -9.65 3.56
N ASP A 166 17.92 -10.06 4.68
CA ASP A 166 17.38 -11.11 5.56
C ASP A 166 16.07 -10.67 6.27
N LEU A 167 15.68 -9.40 6.13
CA LEU A 167 14.43 -8.81 6.60
C LEU A 167 13.43 -8.55 5.46
N ALA A 168 13.77 -8.89 4.21
CA ALA A 168 12.95 -8.63 3.04
C ALA A 168 11.57 -9.27 3.13
N HIS A 169 10.59 -8.63 2.53
CA HIS A 169 9.26 -9.18 2.43
C HIS A 169 9.23 -10.36 1.45
N TYR A 170 8.46 -11.41 1.76
CA TYR A 170 8.39 -12.64 0.94
C TYR A 170 8.12 -12.41 -0.55
N THR A 171 7.54 -11.26 -0.94
CA THR A 171 7.27 -10.93 -2.34
C THR A 171 8.53 -10.67 -3.16
N GLU A 172 9.63 -10.28 -2.53
CA GLU A 172 10.95 -10.17 -3.18
C GLU A 172 11.54 -11.55 -3.43
N PHE A 173 11.45 -12.45 -2.44
CA PHE A 173 11.85 -13.85 -2.61
C PHE A 173 11.10 -14.50 -3.77
N LEU A 174 9.77 -14.35 -3.82
CA LEU A 174 8.94 -14.88 -4.91
C LEU A 174 9.29 -14.29 -6.28
N ALA A 175 9.65 -13.01 -6.35
CA ALA A 175 10.01 -12.38 -7.61
C ALA A 175 11.30 -12.99 -8.17
N VAL A 176 12.30 -13.23 -7.32
CA VAL A 176 13.56 -13.90 -7.71
C VAL A 176 13.32 -15.37 -8.07
N GLU A 177 12.51 -16.08 -7.28
CA GLU A 177 12.17 -17.49 -7.54
C GLU A 177 11.49 -17.67 -8.90
N ILE A 178 10.51 -16.82 -9.23
CA ILE A 178 9.78 -16.88 -10.51
C ILE A 178 10.73 -16.61 -11.70
N ALA A 179 11.72 -15.73 -11.54
CA ALA A 179 12.74 -15.48 -12.55
C ALA A 179 13.79 -16.61 -12.66
N GLY A 180 13.78 -17.58 -11.74
CA GLY A 180 14.77 -18.66 -11.68
C GLY A 180 16.11 -18.28 -11.07
N GLY A 181 16.17 -17.16 -10.37
CA GLY A 181 17.37 -16.65 -9.70
C GLY A 181 17.70 -17.41 -8.41
N VAL A 182 18.93 -17.24 -7.95
CA VAL A 182 19.47 -17.78 -6.69
C VAL A 182 19.58 -16.66 -5.68
N ILE A 183 18.89 -16.78 -4.56
CA ILE A 183 18.90 -15.78 -3.50
C ILE A 183 20.13 -15.94 -2.60
N LYS A 184 20.77 -14.82 -2.28
CA LYS A 184 21.74 -14.71 -1.20
C LYS A 184 21.34 -13.58 -0.29
N GLU A 185 21.18 -13.88 0.99
CA GLU A 185 20.74 -12.90 1.98
C GLU A 185 21.89 -12.04 2.48
N VAL A 186 21.64 -10.74 2.60
CA VAL A 186 22.49 -9.77 3.27
C VAL A 186 22.06 -9.72 4.74
N PRO A 187 22.96 -9.98 5.70
CA PRO A 187 22.60 -10.02 7.10
C PRO A 187 22.40 -8.63 7.70
N SER A 188 21.29 -8.41 8.38
CA SER A 188 20.97 -7.16 9.09
C SER A 188 21.70 -7.00 10.44
N GLY A 189 22.35 -8.06 10.89
CA GLY A 189 23.05 -8.06 12.17
C GLY A 189 22.13 -7.85 13.41
N PRO A 190 22.73 -7.65 14.59
CA PRO A 190 21.97 -7.60 15.85
C PRO A 190 21.11 -6.32 16.00
N LYS A 191 21.35 -5.30 15.19
CA LYS A 191 20.55 -4.06 15.18
C LYS A 191 19.36 -4.14 14.22
N HIS A 192 19.27 -5.19 13.42
CA HIS A 192 18.27 -5.33 12.35
C HIS A 192 18.32 -4.15 11.36
N ILE A 193 19.52 -3.80 10.89
CA ILE A 193 19.80 -2.72 9.93
C ILE A 193 20.75 -3.25 8.88
N ILE A 194 20.38 -3.16 7.62
CA ILE A 194 21.28 -3.43 6.49
C ILE A 194 22.19 -2.24 6.29
N THR A 195 23.50 -2.48 6.22
CA THR A 195 24.53 -1.47 5.97
C THR A 195 25.20 -1.67 4.62
N GLY A 196 25.83 -0.63 4.08
CA GLY A 196 26.64 -0.74 2.89
C GLY A 196 27.75 -1.78 3.05
N ASP A 197 28.42 -1.80 4.20
CA ASP A 197 29.47 -2.78 4.49
C ASP A 197 28.96 -4.23 4.46
N ALA A 198 27.78 -4.49 5.03
CA ALA A 198 27.18 -5.83 4.98
C ALA A 198 26.87 -6.29 3.55
N VAL A 199 26.47 -5.36 2.68
CA VAL A 199 26.26 -5.63 1.25
C VAL A 199 27.62 -5.95 0.58
N ALA A 200 28.64 -5.13 0.80
CA ALA A 200 29.99 -5.35 0.23
C ALA A 200 30.58 -6.70 0.67
N ASP A 201 30.51 -7.01 1.98
CA ASP A 201 30.96 -8.30 2.52
C ASP A 201 30.22 -9.49 1.89
N THR A 202 28.89 -9.33 1.66
CA THR A 202 28.09 -10.36 1.02
C THR A 202 28.47 -10.54 -0.45
N ILE A 203 28.74 -9.45 -1.20
CA ILE A 203 29.22 -9.50 -2.58
C ILE A 203 30.54 -10.28 -2.65
N GLU A 204 31.51 -9.93 -1.80
CA GLU A 204 32.83 -10.59 -1.79
C GLU A 204 32.73 -12.07 -1.35
N ARG A 205 31.85 -12.38 -0.42
CA ARG A 205 31.54 -13.77 -0.04
C ARG A 205 30.97 -14.55 -1.23
N VAL A 206 29.98 -14.01 -1.92
CA VAL A 206 29.35 -14.63 -3.10
C VAL A 206 30.36 -14.83 -4.23
N LYS A 207 31.16 -13.80 -4.51
CA LYS A 207 32.22 -13.88 -5.53
C LYS A 207 33.24 -14.98 -5.22
N ARG A 208 33.64 -15.14 -3.98
CA ARG A 208 34.58 -16.18 -3.53
C ARG A 208 33.95 -17.59 -3.60
N GLU A 209 32.69 -17.73 -3.16
CA GLU A 209 32.01 -19.03 -3.08
C GLU A 209 31.49 -19.51 -4.44
N MET A 210 31.04 -18.61 -5.30
CA MET A 210 30.33 -18.95 -6.54
C MET A 210 31.05 -18.52 -7.80
N GLY A 211 32.20 -17.83 -7.70
CA GLY A 211 33.02 -17.40 -8.83
C GLY A 211 32.40 -16.32 -9.71
N LYS A 212 31.28 -15.71 -9.30
CA LYS A 212 30.58 -14.65 -10.05
C LYS A 212 29.99 -13.60 -9.13
N LEU A 213 29.79 -12.39 -9.67
CA LEU A 213 29.12 -11.31 -8.97
C LEU A 213 27.59 -11.53 -8.95
N PRO A 214 26.88 -10.98 -7.97
CA PRO A 214 25.43 -10.86 -8.02
C PRO A 214 24.99 -10.02 -9.25
N LYS A 215 23.84 -10.37 -9.80
CA LYS A 215 23.25 -9.69 -10.96
C LYS A 215 22.35 -8.52 -10.55
N LEU A 216 21.84 -8.54 -9.34
CA LEU A 216 20.92 -7.53 -8.81
C LEU A 216 21.03 -7.47 -7.28
N ILE A 217 20.93 -6.26 -6.73
CA ILE A 217 20.77 -6.02 -5.29
C ILE A 217 19.35 -5.46 -5.07
N MET A 218 18.59 -6.02 -4.13
CA MET A 218 17.25 -5.57 -3.76
C MET A 218 17.23 -5.33 -2.25
N ILE A 219 17.15 -4.07 -1.83
CA ILE A 219 17.12 -3.71 -0.39
C ILE A 219 15.99 -2.70 -0.16
N GLU A 220 15.21 -2.94 0.88
CA GLU A 220 14.19 -2.03 1.36
C GLU A 220 14.80 -0.86 2.15
N HIS A 221 14.15 0.31 2.10
CA HIS A 221 14.57 1.45 2.93
C HIS A 221 14.19 1.25 4.40
N PHE A 222 12.96 0.76 4.61
CA PHE A 222 12.45 0.38 5.93
C PHE A 222 11.89 -1.02 5.86
N ASP A 223 12.35 -1.89 6.76
CA ASP A 223 11.83 -3.26 6.81
C ASP A 223 10.39 -3.32 7.37
N TYR A 224 9.63 -4.29 6.91
CA TYR A 224 8.25 -4.47 7.34
C TYR A 224 8.12 -5.07 8.76
N SER A 225 9.19 -5.63 9.29
CA SER A 225 9.20 -6.33 10.58
C SER A 225 9.39 -5.39 11.75
N TYR A 226 10.39 -4.51 11.66
CA TYR A 226 10.77 -3.56 12.71
C TYR A 226 10.45 -2.11 12.32
N GLY A 227 10.40 -1.79 11.03
CA GLY A 227 10.37 -0.43 10.52
C GLY A 227 11.67 0.31 10.82
N ASN A 228 12.80 -0.38 10.78
CA ASN A 228 14.12 0.22 10.94
C ASN A 228 14.62 0.78 9.62
N GLU A 229 15.38 1.86 9.68
CA GLU A 229 16.00 2.47 8.51
C GLU A 229 17.26 1.72 8.12
N HIS A 230 17.34 1.29 6.86
CA HIS A 230 18.55 0.72 6.27
C HIS A 230 19.40 1.81 5.61
N GLU A 231 20.71 1.58 5.51
CA GLU A 231 21.68 2.52 4.94
C GLU A 231 21.65 2.53 3.40
N VAL A 232 20.49 2.83 2.82
CA VAL A 232 20.25 2.73 1.35
C VAL A 232 21.22 3.57 0.51
N TYR A 233 21.70 4.70 1.03
CA TYR A 233 22.75 5.49 0.36
C TYR A 233 24.10 4.76 0.35
N GLY A 234 24.43 4.09 1.44
CA GLY A 234 25.62 3.22 1.52
C GLY A 234 25.50 2.03 0.56
N VAL A 235 24.32 1.42 0.50
CA VAL A 235 24.01 0.32 -0.43
C VAL A 235 24.16 0.79 -1.89
N GLY A 236 23.58 1.93 -2.26
CA GLY A 236 23.69 2.49 -3.62
C GLY A 236 25.14 2.81 -4.02
N LYS A 237 25.95 3.32 -3.07
CA LYS A 237 27.38 3.54 -3.30
C LYS A 237 28.11 2.23 -3.59
N VAL A 238 27.90 1.20 -2.78
CA VAL A 238 28.49 -0.13 -2.98
C VAL A 238 28.01 -0.74 -4.30
N ALA A 239 26.73 -0.69 -4.59
CA ALA A 239 26.17 -1.20 -5.85
C ALA A 239 26.87 -0.58 -7.06
N LYS A 240 27.06 0.74 -7.06
CA LYS A 240 27.77 1.47 -8.10
C LYS A 240 29.27 1.08 -8.19
N GLU A 241 29.95 0.90 -7.06
CA GLU A 241 31.37 0.49 -7.02
C GLU A 241 31.59 -0.90 -7.64
N TYR A 242 30.63 -1.81 -7.47
CA TYR A 242 30.69 -3.15 -8.05
C TYR A 242 30.03 -3.26 -9.43
N GLY A 243 29.40 -2.20 -9.94
CA GLY A 243 28.67 -2.19 -11.20
C GLY A 243 27.46 -3.14 -11.20
N ILE A 244 26.79 -3.29 -10.06
CA ILE A 244 25.61 -4.16 -9.87
C ILE A 244 24.37 -3.27 -9.77
N PRO A 245 23.33 -3.49 -10.60
CA PRO A 245 22.07 -2.75 -10.49
C PRO A 245 21.44 -2.85 -9.09
N PHE A 246 20.88 -1.72 -8.63
CA PHE A 246 20.24 -1.62 -7.32
C PHE A 246 18.75 -1.31 -7.44
N LEU A 247 17.92 -2.22 -6.94
CA LEU A 247 16.49 -2.02 -6.74
C LEU A 247 16.24 -1.55 -5.29
N TYR A 248 15.82 -0.31 -5.17
CA TYR A 248 15.35 0.27 -3.92
C TYR A 248 13.90 -0.10 -3.67
N ASN A 249 13.65 -0.87 -2.61
CA ASN A 249 12.28 -1.18 -2.17
C ASN A 249 11.76 -0.07 -1.27
N GLY A 250 10.95 0.80 -1.86
CA GLY A 250 10.31 1.94 -1.22
C GLY A 250 8.88 1.68 -0.74
N ALA A 251 8.49 0.43 -0.48
CA ALA A 251 7.11 0.08 -0.11
C ALA A 251 6.59 0.78 1.17
N TYR A 252 7.50 1.22 2.04
CA TYR A 252 7.20 1.98 3.26
C TYR A 252 7.74 3.42 3.24
N SER A 253 8.32 3.88 2.14
CA SER A 253 8.87 5.24 2.01
C SER A 253 8.22 6.06 0.90
N VAL A 254 8.03 5.50 -0.31
CA VAL A 254 7.43 6.20 -1.44
C VAL A 254 6.00 6.64 -1.11
N GLY A 255 5.76 7.96 -1.13
CA GLY A 255 4.46 8.56 -0.82
C GLY A 255 4.20 8.83 0.67
N VAL A 256 5.14 8.51 1.56
CA VAL A 256 5.12 8.84 3.00
C VAL A 256 6.15 9.90 3.32
N MET A 257 7.35 9.79 2.73
CA MET A 257 8.49 10.68 2.91
C MET A 257 9.09 11.07 1.56
N PRO A 258 9.96 12.10 1.51
CA PRO A 258 10.71 12.42 0.30
C PRO A 258 11.63 11.25 -0.11
N VAL A 259 11.58 10.87 -1.38
CA VAL A 259 12.45 9.85 -1.98
C VAL A 259 13.07 10.42 -3.24
N ASN A 260 14.38 10.21 -3.42
CA ASN A 260 15.08 10.54 -4.66
C ASN A 260 15.98 9.36 -5.04
N GLY A 261 15.52 8.54 -6.00
CA GLY A 261 16.19 7.30 -6.39
C GLY A 261 17.60 7.54 -6.92
N LYS A 262 17.80 8.57 -7.74
CA LYS A 262 19.12 8.92 -8.28
C LYS A 262 20.12 9.33 -7.20
N GLN A 263 19.67 10.11 -6.20
CA GLN A 263 20.54 10.48 -5.08
C GLN A 263 20.89 9.28 -4.20
N ILE A 264 19.98 8.32 -4.06
CA ILE A 264 20.23 7.07 -3.36
C ILE A 264 21.21 6.18 -4.15
N GLY A 265 21.33 6.37 -5.46
CA GLY A 265 22.09 5.50 -6.35
C GLY A 265 21.29 4.26 -6.77
N ALA A 266 19.96 4.35 -6.79
CA ALA A 266 19.09 3.28 -7.25
C ALA A 266 18.89 3.33 -8.77
N ASP A 267 18.89 2.17 -9.41
CA ASP A 267 18.51 1.98 -10.81
C ASP A 267 17.00 1.78 -10.96
N PHE A 268 16.40 1.20 -9.92
CA PHE A 268 14.95 0.94 -9.85
C PHE A 268 14.40 1.38 -8.50
N VAL A 269 13.24 2.04 -8.53
CA VAL A 269 12.47 2.40 -7.34
C VAL A 269 11.12 1.69 -7.40
N VAL A 270 10.80 0.87 -6.41
CA VAL A 270 9.50 0.21 -6.30
C VAL A 270 8.77 0.69 -5.07
N GLY A 271 7.59 1.27 -5.26
CA GLY A 271 6.70 1.75 -4.20
C GLY A 271 5.39 0.95 -4.11
N SER A 272 4.71 1.04 -2.97
CA SER A 272 3.40 0.43 -2.76
C SER A 272 2.31 1.48 -2.69
N GLY A 273 1.47 1.58 -3.72
CA GLY A 273 0.43 2.59 -3.83
C GLY A 273 -0.65 2.46 -2.75
N HIS A 274 -1.12 1.24 -2.51
CA HIS A 274 -2.16 0.99 -1.51
C HIS A 274 -1.67 1.00 -0.05
N LYS A 275 -0.34 1.08 0.19
CA LYS A 275 0.21 1.31 1.53
C LYS A 275 0.46 2.79 1.80
N SER A 276 0.93 3.53 0.78
CA SER A 276 1.54 4.84 0.98
C SER A 276 1.22 5.92 -0.06
N MET A 277 0.47 5.60 -1.13
CA MET A 277 0.08 6.59 -2.15
C MET A 277 -1.43 6.92 -2.13
N ALA A 278 -2.14 6.54 -1.07
CA ALA A 278 -3.58 6.71 -0.95
C ALA A 278 -4.38 6.20 -2.17
N ALA A 279 -3.97 5.06 -2.71
CA ALA A 279 -4.55 4.43 -3.89
C ALA A 279 -5.21 3.10 -3.57
N VAL A 280 -6.13 2.67 -4.43
CA VAL A 280 -6.83 1.39 -4.29
C VAL A 280 -5.87 0.22 -4.47
N ALA A 281 -6.07 -0.85 -3.71
CA ALA A 281 -5.32 -2.08 -3.85
C ALA A 281 -5.87 -2.96 -5.00
N PRO A 282 -4.99 -3.65 -5.74
CA PRO A 282 -3.54 -3.57 -5.69
C PRO A 282 -3.00 -2.40 -6.52
N SER A 283 -2.11 -1.60 -5.95
CA SER A 283 -1.42 -0.53 -6.66
C SER A 283 0.02 -0.40 -6.19
N GLY A 284 0.89 0.00 -7.08
CA GLY A 284 2.30 0.23 -6.85
C GLY A 284 2.89 1.19 -7.86
N VAL A 285 4.14 1.53 -7.64
CA VAL A 285 4.96 2.35 -8.53
C VAL A 285 6.19 1.55 -8.88
N LEU A 286 6.55 1.53 -10.16
CA LEU A 286 7.88 1.13 -10.63
C LEU A 286 8.46 2.32 -11.39
N ALA A 287 9.62 2.80 -10.96
CA ALA A 287 10.35 3.85 -11.64
C ALA A 287 11.80 3.43 -11.87
N THR A 288 12.42 3.96 -12.92
CA THR A 288 13.76 3.58 -13.35
C THR A 288 14.48 4.73 -14.05
N THR A 289 15.76 4.53 -14.35
CA THR A 289 16.57 5.45 -15.14
C THR A 289 16.36 5.23 -16.65
N ASP A 290 16.72 6.24 -17.48
CA ASP A 290 16.71 6.13 -18.95
C ASP A 290 17.52 4.94 -19.45
N GLU A 291 18.59 4.58 -18.74
CA GLU A 291 19.44 3.44 -19.07
C GLU A 291 18.68 2.11 -19.01
N TRP A 292 17.84 1.92 -17.98
CA TRP A 292 17.13 0.68 -17.71
C TRP A 292 15.71 0.66 -18.26
N ALA A 293 15.13 1.82 -18.59
CA ALA A 293 13.78 1.91 -19.10
C ALA A 293 13.52 1.04 -20.35
N PRO A 294 14.41 1.01 -21.37
CA PRO A 294 14.25 0.13 -22.52
C PRO A 294 14.25 -1.37 -22.19
N THR A 295 14.82 -1.75 -21.05
CA THR A 295 14.85 -3.14 -20.59
C THR A 295 13.60 -3.51 -19.83
N VAL A 296 13.18 -2.69 -18.87
CA VAL A 296 12.06 -2.99 -17.97
C VAL A 296 10.71 -2.64 -18.60
N PHE A 297 10.64 -1.55 -19.37
CA PHE A 297 9.45 -1.11 -20.11
C PHE A 297 9.52 -1.51 -21.60
N ARG A 298 10.25 -2.56 -21.89
CA ARG A 298 10.43 -3.05 -23.26
C ARG A 298 9.11 -3.43 -23.92
N SER A 299 9.02 -3.19 -25.22
CA SER A 299 7.89 -3.65 -26.04
C SER A 299 7.97 -5.15 -26.32
N SER A 300 6.81 -5.75 -26.59
CA SER A 300 6.73 -7.15 -27.00
C SER A 300 7.18 -7.33 -28.46
N HIS A 301 7.95 -8.39 -28.69
CA HIS A 301 8.34 -8.83 -30.05
C HIS A 301 7.51 -10.05 -30.53
N ILE A 302 6.44 -10.41 -29.78
CA ILE A 302 5.60 -11.55 -30.14
C ILE A 302 4.81 -11.23 -31.41
N ALA A 303 4.81 -12.17 -32.35
CA ALA A 303 3.96 -12.16 -33.52
C ALA A 303 3.21 -13.49 -33.64
N GLY A 304 1.97 -13.43 -34.09
CA GLY A 304 1.16 -14.62 -34.37
C GLY A 304 1.62 -15.26 -35.69
N ASP A 305 1.93 -16.54 -35.69
CA ASP A 305 2.39 -17.31 -36.86
C ASP A 305 1.33 -17.46 -37.95
N ILE A 306 0.06 -17.51 -37.58
CA ILE A 306 -1.08 -17.63 -38.52
C ILE A 306 -1.67 -16.26 -38.83
N SER A 307 -1.87 -15.41 -37.83
CA SER A 307 -2.57 -14.13 -37.98
C SER A 307 -1.68 -12.98 -38.44
N GLY A 308 -0.35 -13.11 -38.32
CA GLY A 308 0.62 -12.03 -38.52
C GLY A 308 0.46 -10.85 -37.55
N ARG A 309 -0.39 -10.98 -36.53
CA ARG A 309 -0.59 -9.90 -35.55
C ARG A 309 0.63 -9.72 -34.66
N SER A 310 1.09 -8.48 -34.52
CA SER A 310 2.16 -8.07 -33.60
C SER A 310 1.60 -7.25 -32.42
N PHE A 311 2.37 -7.17 -31.36
CA PHE A 311 2.03 -6.50 -30.10
C PHE A 311 3.18 -5.59 -29.64
N GLU A 312 3.83 -4.93 -30.58
CA GLU A 312 5.04 -4.12 -30.39
C GLU A 312 4.88 -2.98 -29.36
N ASN A 313 3.65 -2.58 -29.11
CA ASN A 313 3.30 -1.53 -28.15
C ASN A 313 2.85 -2.06 -26.79
N LYS A 314 3.04 -3.33 -26.49
CA LYS A 314 2.77 -3.91 -25.18
C LYS A 314 4.04 -4.00 -24.37
N GLU A 315 3.98 -3.57 -23.12
CA GLU A 315 5.04 -3.74 -22.13
C GLU A 315 4.83 -5.07 -21.38
N PRO A 316 5.42 -6.19 -21.83
CA PRO A 316 5.06 -7.52 -21.35
C PRO A 316 5.37 -7.74 -19.86
N GLU A 317 6.42 -7.11 -19.35
CA GLU A 317 6.81 -7.22 -17.93
C GLU A 317 5.80 -6.53 -17.01
N LEU A 318 5.04 -5.57 -17.53
CA LEU A 318 4.00 -4.86 -16.81
C LEU A 318 2.60 -5.46 -16.99
N MET A 319 2.47 -6.63 -17.67
CA MET A 319 1.21 -7.33 -17.91
C MET A 319 0.38 -6.84 -19.11
N GLY A 320 0.89 -5.93 -19.91
CA GLY A 320 0.19 -5.45 -21.09
C GLY A 320 -1.10 -4.70 -20.81
N CYS A 321 -1.95 -4.66 -21.78
CA CYS A 321 -3.26 -4.00 -21.78
C CYS A 321 -4.14 -4.53 -20.63
N THR A 322 -4.82 -3.67 -19.94
CA THR A 322 -5.71 -3.97 -18.81
C THR A 322 -5.06 -3.65 -17.46
N LEU A 323 -4.24 -2.62 -17.41
CA LEU A 323 -3.96 -1.98 -16.13
C LEU A 323 -5.31 -1.46 -15.59
N MET A 324 -5.55 -1.71 -14.33
CA MET A 324 -6.83 -1.38 -13.69
C MET A 324 -7.03 0.12 -13.65
N GLY A 325 -7.90 0.63 -14.51
CA GLY A 325 -8.16 2.07 -14.66
C GLY A 325 -8.53 2.74 -13.35
N GLY A 326 -9.41 2.13 -12.56
CA GLY A 326 -9.78 2.63 -11.23
C GLY A 326 -8.58 2.79 -10.27
N THR A 327 -7.60 1.89 -10.37
CA THR A 327 -6.38 1.93 -9.55
C THR A 327 -5.49 3.13 -9.95
N VAL A 328 -5.23 3.30 -11.24
CA VAL A 328 -4.43 4.41 -11.77
C VAL A 328 -5.11 5.74 -11.45
N LEU A 329 -6.39 5.86 -11.78
CA LEU A 329 -7.15 7.10 -11.58
C LEU A 329 -7.28 7.49 -10.10
N SER A 330 -7.42 6.51 -9.19
CA SER A 330 -7.45 6.80 -7.76
C SER A 330 -6.10 7.33 -7.25
N MET A 331 -4.99 6.80 -7.77
CA MET A 331 -3.65 7.30 -7.45
C MET A 331 -3.46 8.72 -7.99
N MET A 332 -3.81 8.97 -9.24
CA MET A 332 -3.78 10.32 -9.85
C MET A 332 -4.57 11.32 -9.01
N ALA A 333 -5.79 10.98 -8.62
CA ALA A 333 -6.65 11.85 -7.82
C ALA A 333 -6.11 12.14 -6.41
N SER A 334 -5.39 11.19 -5.80
CA SER A 334 -4.75 11.36 -4.50
C SER A 334 -3.40 12.09 -4.57
N PHE A 335 -2.75 12.07 -5.70
CA PHE A 335 -1.35 12.48 -5.85
C PHE A 335 -1.04 13.91 -5.39
N PRO A 336 -1.85 14.94 -5.67
CA PRO A 336 -1.61 16.28 -5.14
C PRO A 336 -1.50 16.32 -3.62
N ARG A 337 -2.37 15.56 -2.91
CA ARG A 337 -2.30 15.45 -1.44
C ARG A 337 -1.09 14.63 -0.97
N VAL A 338 -0.70 13.62 -1.72
CA VAL A 338 0.51 12.83 -1.43
C VAL A 338 1.75 13.70 -1.55
N LYS A 339 1.87 14.51 -2.61
CA LYS A 339 2.98 15.48 -2.78
C LYS A 339 3.10 16.45 -1.60
N GLU A 340 1.97 16.90 -1.04
CA GLU A 340 2.01 17.81 0.11
C GLU A 340 2.33 17.11 1.43
N ARG A 341 1.81 15.90 1.65
CA ARG A 341 2.01 15.23 2.94
C ARG A 341 3.44 14.75 3.16
N VAL A 342 4.16 14.34 2.10
CA VAL A 342 5.55 13.90 2.23
C VAL A 342 6.47 14.99 2.74
N LYS A 343 6.13 16.26 2.51
CA LYS A 343 6.88 17.43 3.01
C LYS A 343 6.83 17.56 4.53
N ARG A 344 5.90 16.87 5.21
CA ARG A 344 5.72 16.90 6.67
C ARG A 344 6.27 15.67 7.36
N TRP A 345 7.23 14.99 6.74
CA TRP A 345 7.82 13.77 7.30
C TRP A 345 8.42 13.97 8.70
N ASP A 346 9.13 15.07 8.91
CA ASP A 346 9.75 15.38 10.21
C ASP A 346 8.69 15.49 11.31
N GLU A 347 7.53 16.09 11.03
CA GLU A 347 6.40 16.13 11.96
C GLU A 347 5.86 14.72 12.27
N GLU A 348 5.79 13.84 11.28
CA GLU A 348 5.37 12.46 11.49
C GLU A 348 6.35 11.69 12.39
N LEU A 349 7.65 11.92 12.22
CA LEU A 349 8.69 11.34 13.08
C LEU A 349 8.60 11.89 14.50
N GLU A 350 8.39 13.18 14.65
CA GLU A 350 8.23 13.82 15.96
C GLU A 350 7.03 13.21 16.73
N LYS A 351 5.88 13.05 16.06
CA LYS A 351 4.68 12.39 16.60
C LYS A 351 4.96 10.95 17.00
N SER A 352 5.66 10.19 16.16
CA SER A 352 6.01 8.81 16.44
C SER A 352 6.94 8.70 17.68
N ASN A 353 7.96 9.53 17.75
CA ASN A 353 8.87 9.57 18.88
C ASN A 353 8.19 10.03 20.18
N TYR A 354 7.24 10.99 20.09
CA TYR A 354 6.42 11.37 21.23
C TYR A 354 5.61 10.17 21.75
N PHE A 355 4.88 9.49 20.87
CA PHE A 355 4.10 8.32 21.27
C PHE A 355 4.95 7.25 21.92
N ILE A 356 6.10 6.89 21.34
CA ILE A 356 7.00 5.87 21.90
C ILE A 356 7.53 6.29 23.26
N ARG A 357 7.91 7.55 23.46
CA ARG A 357 8.35 8.06 24.76
C ARG A 357 7.27 7.89 25.84
N GLU A 358 6.03 8.27 25.53
CA GLU A 358 4.91 8.11 26.46
C GLU A 358 4.58 6.63 26.71
N PHE A 359 4.63 5.79 25.66
CA PHE A 359 4.40 4.36 25.77
C PHE A 359 5.44 3.65 26.66
N LEU A 360 6.69 4.11 26.65
CA LEU A 360 7.78 3.59 27.49
C LEU A 360 7.68 3.99 28.97
N ARG A 361 6.80 4.92 29.33
CA ARG A 361 6.48 5.22 30.74
C ARG A 361 5.78 4.07 31.46
N ILE A 362 5.12 3.19 30.71
CA ILE A 362 4.53 1.97 31.27
C ILE A 362 5.65 0.97 31.53
N GLU A 363 5.85 0.62 32.79
CA GLU A 363 6.90 -0.30 33.19
C GLU A 363 6.75 -1.67 32.53
N GLY A 364 7.85 -2.20 32.01
CA GLY A 364 7.86 -3.46 31.25
C GLY A 364 7.62 -3.30 29.75
N ASN A 365 7.22 -2.12 29.27
CA ASN A 365 7.19 -1.84 27.84
C ASN A 365 8.60 -1.58 27.30
N LYS A 366 8.87 -2.09 26.10
CA LYS A 366 10.13 -1.88 25.36
C LYS A 366 9.85 -1.64 23.89
N VAL A 367 10.75 -0.93 23.23
CA VAL A 367 10.80 -0.84 21.77
C VAL A 367 11.71 -1.96 21.24
N ALA A 368 11.21 -2.75 20.29
CA ALA A 368 12.00 -3.75 19.58
C ALA A 368 12.60 -3.20 18.27
N SER A 369 12.10 -2.08 17.79
CA SER A 369 12.66 -1.28 16.70
C SER A 369 13.84 -0.44 17.17
N GLU A 370 14.58 0.17 16.25
CA GLU A 370 15.57 1.21 16.58
C GLU A 370 14.92 2.38 17.34
N TYR A 371 15.68 3.03 18.21
CA TYR A 371 15.23 4.21 18.95
C TYR A 371 16.37 5.24 19.07
N PRO A 372 16.14 6.54 18.84
CA PRO A 372 14.87 7.17 18.40
C PRO A 372 14.34 6.62 17.07
N ARG A 373 13.01 6.70 16.89
CA ARG A 373 12.36 6.20 15.68
C ARG A 373 12.70 7.07 14.46
N LYS A 374 13.02 6.41 13.36
CA LYS A 374 13.21 7.03 12.05
C LYS A 374 12.07 6.72 11.09
N HIS A 375 11.11 5.93 11.56
CA HIS A 375 9.87 5.63 10.84
C HIS A 375 8.67 5.59 11.79
N THR A 376 7.48 5.80 11.27
CA THR A 376 6.22 5.78 12.03
C THR A 376 5.73 4.36 12.34
N LEU A 377 6.21 3.34 11.62
CA LEU A 377 6.00 1.94 11.95
C LEU A 377 6.90 1.55 13.11
N SER A 378 6.34 1.06 14.19
CA SER A 378 7.07 0.65 15.39
C SER A 378 6.71 -0.78 15.80
N LYS A 379 7.72 -1.57 16.12
CA LYS A 379 7.58 -2.87 16.77
C LYS A 379 7.85 -2.71 18.26
N VAL A 380 6.90 -3.11 19.08
CA VAL A 380 6.96 -2.98 20.54
C VAL A 380 6.96 -4.35 21.18
N ASN A 381 7.56 -4.41 22.37
CA ASN A 381 7.61 -5.62 23.20
C ASN A 381 6.96 -5.31 24.54
N THR A 382 5.86 -5.99 24.85
CA THR A 382 5.03 -5.80 26.03
C THR A 382 4.89 -7.08 26.86
N ARG A 383 5.90 -7.97 26.78
CA ARG A 383 5.92 -9.25 27.50
C ARG A 383 5.85 -9.07 29.02
N GLU A 384 6.51 -8.02 29.52
CA GLU A 384 6.58 -7.73 30.95
C GLU A 384 5.48 -6.79 31.46
N SER A 385 4.56 -6.37 30.57
CA SER A 385 3.44 -5.51 30.88
C SER A 385 2.11 -6.15 30.43
N PHE A 386 1.57 -5.79 29.29
CA PHE A 386 0.27 -6.25 28.81
C PHE A 386 0.17 -7.78 28.63
N ASP A 387 1.27 -8.48 28.26
CA ASP A 387 1.24 -9.94 28.15
C ASP A 387 1.15 -10.64 29.51
N ARG A 388 1.62 -10.02 30.58
CA ARG A 388 1.43 -10.55 31.95
C ARG A 388 -0.06 -10.56 32.33
N ILE A 389 -0.79 -9.48 31.98
CA ILE A 389 -2.24 -9.40 32.16
C ILE A 389 -2.93 -10.47 31.32
N ALA A 390 -2.53 -10.62 30.05
CA ALA A 390 -3.11 -11.59 29.13
C ALA A 390 -3.05 -13.03 29.65
N LYS A 391 -2.05 -13.40 30.44
CA LYS A 391 -1.89 -14.76 31.01
C LYS A 391 -2.98 -15.11 32.01
N THR A 392 -3.51 -14.14 32.73
CA THR A 392 -4.51 -14.35 33.80
C THR A 392 -5.91 -13.83 33.43
N HIS A 393 -6.00 -12.94 32.45
CA HIS A 393 -7.28 -12.35 32.05
C HIS A 393 -8.17 -13.35 31.30
N LYS A 394 -9.48 -13.34 31.60
CA LYS A 394 -10.48 -14.24 30.96
C LYS A 394 -10.50 -14.16 29.43
N ARG A 395 -10.23 -12.99 28.84
CA ARG A 395 -10.13 -12.74 27.39
C ARG A 395 -8.74 -13.01 26.83
N ARG A 396 -7.77 -13.41 27.68
CA ARG A 396 -6.36 -13.58 27.29
C ARG A 396 -5.84 -12.34 26.55
N GLY A 397 -5.08 -12.50 25.45
CA GLY A 397 -4.56 -11.40 24.67
C GLY A 397 -5.61 -10.48 24.02
N PHE A 398 -6.82 -10.96 23.83
CA PHE A 398 -7.90 -10.14 23.27
C PHE A 398 -8.36 -9.00 24.19
N PHE A 399 -8.00 -9.03 25.49
CA PHE A 399 -8.36 -7.95 26.40
C PHE A 399 -7.86 -6.59 25.91
N LEU A 400 -6.61 -6.53 25.41
CA LEU A 400 -6.00 -5.29 24.93
C LEU A 400 -6.75 -4.74 23.71
N SER A 401 -7.10 -5.61 22.76
CA SER A 401 -7.90 -5.24 21.58
C SER A 401 -9.29 -4.74 21.98
N ASP A 402 -9.94 -5.39 22.98
CA ASP A 402 -11.23 -4.98 23.49
C ASP A 402 -11.14 -3.60 24.18
N GLU A 403 -10.13 -3.37 25.02
CA GLU A 403 -9.90 -2.09 25.71
C GLU A 403 -9.61 -0.95 24.70
N LEU A 404 -8.76 -1.20 23.70
CA LEU A 404 -8.47 -0.23 22.65
C LEU A 404 -9.72 0.11 21.84
N LYS A 405 -10.52 -0.91 21.46
CA LYS A 405 -11.78 -0.72 20.72
C LYS A 405 -12.79 0.11 21.51
N ASN A 406 -12.90 -0.11 22.83
CA ASN A 406 -13.75 0.70 23.71
C ASN A 406 -13.33 2.17 23.73
N LYS A 407 -12.07 2.46 23.44
CA LYS A 407 -11.51 3.81 23.29
C LYS A 407 -11.47 4.27 21.82
N ARG A 408 -12.21 3.61 20.93
CA ARG A 408 -12.22 3.89 19.48
C ARG A 408 -10.84 3.84 18.82
N ILE A 409 -9.98 2.93 19.28
CA ILE A 409 -8.66 2.64 18.68
C ILE A 409 -8.75 1.25 18.05
N VAL A 410 -8.36 1.15 16.78
CA VAL A 410 -8.40 -0.08 15.98
C VAL A 410 -7.11 -0.27 15.19
N GLY A 411 -6.92 -1.47 14.60
CA GLY A 411 -5.79 -1.77 13.73
C GLY A 411 -4.65 -2.52 14.42
N GLU A 412 -4.74 -2.77 15.73
CA GLU A 412 -3.86 -3.72 16.41
C GLU A 412 -4.27 -5.15 15.99
N PHE A 413 -3.28 -6.06 15.88
CA PHE A 413 -3.57 -7.48 15.62
C PHE A 413 -4.21 -8.11 16.86
N ALA A 414 -5.51 -8.41 16.74
CA ALA A 414 -6.30 -8.91 17.84
C ALA A 414 -5.66 -10.12 18.54
N GLY A 415 -5.53 -10.05 19.87
CA GLY A 415 -4.86 -11.06 20.68
C GLY A 415 -3.35 -10.94 20.80
N SER A 416 -2.71 -9.99 20.13
CA SER A 416 -1.27 -9.75 20.19
C SER A 416 -0.89 -8.89 21.39
N THR A 417 -0.19 -9.49 22.37
CA THR A 417 0.24 -8.79 23.60
C THR A 417 1.71 -8.97 23.94
N ARG A 418 2.47 -9.76 23.15
CA ARG A 418 3.88 -10.02 23.43
C ARG A 418 4.81 -9.08 22.70
N VAL A 419 4.82 -9.26 21.37
CA VAL A 419 5.61 -8.45 20.44
C VAL A 419 4.69 -8.18 19.26
N TRP A 420 4.39 -6.91 19.03
CA TRP A 420 3.43 -6.51 18.02
C TRP A 420 3.83 -5.19 17.38
N LYS A 421 3.12 -4.78 16.34
CA LYS A 421 3.44 -3.59 15.56
C LYS A 421 2.26 -2.63 15.56
N LEU A 422 2.59 -1.35 15.47
CA LEU A 422 1.65 -0.27 15.22
C LEU A 422 2.26 0.78 14.29
N ASN A 423 1.42 1.62 13.71
CA ASN A 423 1.87 2.74 12.89
C ASN A 423 1.10 4.01 13.26
N THR A 424 1.82 5.10 13.45
CA THR A 424 1.25 6.39 13.85
C THR A 424 1.10 7.38 12.70
N TYR A 425 1.47 6.99 11.46
CA TYR A 425 1.44 7.86 10.29
C TYR A 425 0.06 8.48 10.05
N GLY A 426 0.06 9.79 9.78
CA GLY A 426 -1.15 10.54 9.43
C GLY A 426 -2.09 10.86 10.59
N LEU A 427 -1.75 10.49 11.83
CA LEU A 427 -2.49 10.88 13.01
C LEU A 427 -2.19 12.35 13.35
N SER A 428 -3.22 13.11 13.74
CA SER A 428 -3.03 14.46 14.27
C SER A 428 -2.40 14.43 15.66
N TRP A 429 -1.78 15.53 16.08
CA TRP A 429 -1.23 15.65 17.43
C TRP A 429 -2.24 15.34 18.55
N ALA A 430 -3.51 15.77 18.37
CA ALA A 430 -4.57 15.46 19.32
C ALA A 430 -4.83 13.95 19.42
N ARG A 431 -4.83 13.25 18.27
CA ARG A 431 -5.01 11.79 18.24
C ARG A 431 -3.81 11.04 18.79
N ILE A 432 -2.59 11.53 18.57
CA ILE A 432 -1.36 10.95 19.16
C ILE A 432 -1.36 11.06 20.68
N LYS A 433 -1.71 12.23 21.22
CA LYS A 433 -1.84 12.43 22.67
C LYS A 433 -2.91 11.53 23.27
N TYR A 434 -4.10 11.50 22.65
CA TYR A 434 -5.17 10.61 23.08
C TYR A 434 -4.76 9.13 23.04
N LEU A 435 -4.07 8.70 21.99
CA LEU A 435 -3.55 7.33 21.84
C LEU A 435 -2.59 6.99 23.00
N SER A 436 -1.68 7.90 23.32
CA SER A 436 -0.73 7.73 24.42
C SER A 436 -1.42 7.64 25.78
N GLU A 437 -2.38 8.54 26.03
CA GLU A 437 -3.21 8.53 27.25
C GLU A 437 -4.03 7.25 27.36
N ALA A 438 -4.60 6.78 26.26
CA ALA A 438 -5.38 5.54 26.23
C ALA A 438 -4.57 4.33 26.70
N PHE A 439 -3.33 4.17 26.24
CA PHE A 439 -2.45 3.09 26.71
C PHE A 439 -2.09 3.25 28.20
N ILE A 440 -1.83 4.46 28.65
CA ILE A 440 -1.55 4.77 30.06
C ILE A 440 -2.76 4.44 30.96
N GLU A 441 -3.96 4.83 30.53
CA GLU A 441 -5.20 4.53 31.28
C GLU A 441 -5.47 3.03 31.34
N ILE A 442 -5.28 2.30 30.22
CA ILE A 442 -5.41 0.84 30.21
C ILE A 442 -4.36 0.22 31.17
N ALA A 443 -3.12 0.69 31.16
CA ALA A 443 -2.08 0.21 32.05
C ALA A 443 -2.47 0.42 33.52
N LYS A 444 -2.95 1.62 33.90
CA LYS A 444 -3.43 1.94 35.25
C LYS A 444 -4.63 1.08 35.66
N LYS A 445 -5.58 0.86 34.75
CA LYS A 445 -6.77 0.02 35.00
C LYS A 445 -6.38 -1.40 35.42
N TYR A 446 -5.28 -1.91 34.90
CA TYR A 446 -4.74 -3.23 35.21
C TYR A 446 -3.53 -3.21 36.13
N GLU A 447 -3.40 -2.14 36.93
CA GLU A 447 -2.41 -2.00 38.01
C GLU A 447 -0.95 -2.09 37.53
N LEU A 448 -0.67 -1.76 36.26
CA LEU A 448 0.70 -1.60 35.79
C LEU A 448 1.27 -0.26 36.28
N THR A 449 2.54 -0.28 36.71
CA THR A 449 3.25 0.92 37.10
C THR A 449 3.47 1.84 35.89
N VAL A 450 3.19 3.13 36.06
CA VAL A 450 3.43 4.18 35.06
C VAL A 450 4.33 5.24 35.72
N ARG A 451 5.47 5.50 35.10
CA ARG A 451 6.46 6.52 35.58
C ARG A 451 6.11 7.91 35.08
#